data_acdb7f2a21305fc25ef91706905bf5af
#
_entry.id   acdb7f2a21305fc25ef91706905bf5af
#
_cell.length_a   1.000
_cell.length_b   1.000
_cell.length_c   1.000
_cell.angle_alpha   90.00
_cell.angle_beta   90.00
_cell.angle_gamma   90.00
#
_symmetry.space_group_name_H-M   'P 1'
#
loop_
_entity.id
_entity.type
_entity.pdbx_description
1 polymer ?
#
loop_
_entity_poly.entity_id
_entity_poly.type
_entity_poly.pdbx_seq_one_letter_code
_entity_poly.pdbx_strand_id
1 'polypeptide(L)'
;MSLPRSIRRSLLLSGLVLLPLAWAPLDAFSKDHAFLINASPSLPNWAFWLDKKAAIQRGSLIFFEPPRSELVERHFGEGPQMFGKRVLGMPGDVVRHEGDAVFINGRKVASLLKVTRLGIPLTRGPEGM
;
A
#
# COMPACT_ATOMS: atom_id res chain seq x y z
N MET A 1 25.06 41.55 14.35
CA MET A 1 24.99 41.33 15.79
C MET A 1 25.30 39.85 16.05
N SER A 2 26.52 39.52 16.49
CA SER A 2 26.96 38.13 16.69
C SER A 2 26.57 37.68 18.09
N LEU A 3 25.87 36.54 18.18
CA LEU A 3 25.51 35.91 19.46
C LEU A 3 26.76 35.61 20.30
N PRO A 4 26.76 35.85 21.60
CA PRO A 4 27.88 35.53 22.49
C PRO A 4 28.19 34.04 22.48
N ARG A 5 29.48 33.70 22.64
CA ARG A 5 29.98 32.29 22.52
C ARG A 5 29.29 31.31 23.49
N SER A 6 28.87 31.79 24.67
CA SER A 6 28.11 30.97 25.63
C SER A 6 26.75 30.55 25.11
N ILE A 7 26.00 31.46 24.50
CA ILE A 7 24.68 31.18 23.92
C ILE A 7 24.79 30.23 22.73
N ARG A 8 25.81 30.39 21.88
CA ARG A 8 26.07 29.46 20.77
C ARG A 8 26.37 28.05 21.26
N ARG A 9 27.16 27.88 22.33
CA ARG A 9 27.45 26.58 22.94
C ARG A 9 26.21 25.96 23.56
N SER A 10 25.40 26.72 24.26
CA SER A 10 24.13 26.21 24.83
C SER A 10 23.17 25.78 23.77
N LEU A 11 23.02 26.53 22.66
CA LEU A 11 22.16 26.14 21.53
C LEU A 11 22.64 24.88 20.82
N LEU A 12 23.95 24.71 20.65
CA LEU A 12 24.52 23.49 20.08
C LEU A 12 24.31 22.26 20.97
N LEU A 13 24.53 22.42 22.30
CA LEU A 13 24.31 21.34 23.26
C LEU A 13 22.84 20.98 23.40
N SER A 14 21.93 21.98 23.42
CA SER A 14 20.49 21.74 23.42
C SER A 14 20.02 21.04 22.15
N GLY A 15 20.54 21.43 20.97
CA GLY A 15 20.25 20.77 19.72
C GLY A 15 20.72 19.30 19.69
N LEU A 16 21.91 19.03 20.27
CA LEU A 16 22.48 17.67 20.31
C LEU A 16 21.65 16.72 21.20
N VAL A 17 21.02 17.26 22.26
CA VAL A 17 20.15 16.47 23.15
C VAL A 17 18.72 16.35 22.62
N LEU A 18 18.19 17.41 22.01
CA LEU A 18 16.81 17.42 21.51
C LEU A 18 16.62 16.60 20.22
N LEU A 19 17.65 16.50 19.36
CA LEU A 19 17.60 15.71 18.13
C LEU A 19 17.31 14.22 18.38
N PRO A 20 18.02 13.49 19.24
CA PRO A 20 17.70 12.07 19.51
C PRO A 20 16.37 11.90 20.25
N LEU A 21 15.95 12.86 21.11
CA LEU A 21 14.63 12.81 21.76
C LEU A 21 13.47 12.97 20.75
N ALA A 22 13.65 13.78 19.71
CA ALA A 22 12.65 13.94 18.65
C ALA A 22 12.65 12.76 17.67
N TRP A 23 13.78 12.06 17.53
CA TRP A 23 13.92 10.95 16.59
C TRP A 23 13.18 9.68 17.04
N ALA A 24 13.21 9.36 18.33
CA ALA A 24 12.56 8.15 18.87
C ALA A 24 11.05 8.07 18.60
N PRO A 25 10.24 9.13 18.83
CA PRO A 25 8.82 9.09 18.50
C PRO A 25 8.56 9.05 16.98
N LEU A 26 9.42 9.67 16.14
CA LEU A 26 9.31 9.57 14.69
C LEU A 26 9.58 8.15 14.18
N ASP A 27 10.61 7.49 14.71
CA ASP A 27 10.92 6.10 14.35
C ASP A 27 9.79 5.16 14.78
N ALA A 28 9.26 5.31 15.99
CA ALA A 28 8.11 4.54 16.47
C ALA A 28 6.88 4.77 15.58
N PHE A 29 6.61 6.00 15.20
CA PHE A 29 5.49 6.35 14.35
C PHE A 29 5.62 5.78 12.93
N SER A 30 6.80 5.81 12.33
CA SER A 30 7.07 5.27 11.00
C SER A 30 6.95 3.73 10.91
N LYS A 31 7.10 3.01 12.05
CA LYS A 31 6.88 1.57 12.12
C LYS A 31 5.42 1.21 11.90
N ASP A 32 4.52 2.03 12.41
CA ASP A 32 3.09 1.78 12.39
C ASP A 32 2.36 2.44 11.21
N HIS A 33 2.99 3.45 10.60
CA HIS A 33 2.39 4.22 9.53
C HIS A 33 3.30 4.31 8.31
N ALA A 34 2.71 4.57 7.14
CA ALA A 34 3.44 4.88 5.93
C ALA A 34 2.65 5.87 5.06
N PHE A 35 3.38 6.66 4.29
CA PHE A 35 2.81 7.53 3.28
C PHE A 35 3.18 6.99 1.90
N LEU A 36 2.18 6.76 1.05
CA LEU A 36 2.37 6.28 -0.31
C LEU A 36 1.82 7.27 -1.32
N ILE A 37 2.57 7.50 -2.38
CA ILE A 37 2.13 8.25 -3.55
C ILE A 37 1.61 7.27 -4.60
N ASN A 38 0.43 7.55 -5.14
CA ASN A 38 -0.17 6.73 -6.18
C ASN A 38 0.45 7.07 -7.54
N ALA A 39 1.13 6.11 -8.14
CA ALA A 39 1.73 6.23 -9.45
C ALA A 39 0.81 5.74 -10.59
N SER A 40 -0.41 5.28 -10.29
CA SER A 40 -1.32 4.70 -11.28
C SER A 40 -2.76 5.21 -11.14
N PRO A 41 -3.54 5.26 -12.23
CA PRO A 41 -4.94 5.68 -12.18
C PRO A 41 -5.89 4.62 -11.61
N SER A 42 -5.39 3.50 -11.10
CA SER A 42 -6.23 2.38 -10.60
C SER A 42 -6.99 2.71 -9.31
N LEU A 43 -6.51 3.69 -8.56
CA LEU A 43 -7.19 4.24 -7.39
C LEU A 43 -7.38 5.76 -7.56
N PRO A 44 -8.49 6.32 -7.04
CA PRO A 44 -8.85 7.72 -7.33
C PRO A 44 -7.98 8.76 -6.62
N ASN A 45 -7.29 8.37 -5.55
CA ASN A 45 -6.50 9.29 -4.73
C ASN A 45 -5.05 9.32 -5.21
N TRP A 46 -4.41 10.50 -5.19
CA TRP A 46 -3.01 10.69 -5.55
C TRP A 46 -2.03 10.26 -4.46
N ALA A 47 -2.51 10.17 -3.21
CA ALA A 47 -1.70 9.75 -2.06
C ALA A 47 -2.54 9.03 -1.01
N PHE A 48 -1.89 8.19 -0.22
CA PHE A 48 -2.49 7.40 0.84
C PHE A 48 -1.67 7.48 2.11
N TRP A 49 -2.38 7.62 3.21
CA TRP A 49 -1.86 7.45 4.54
C TRP A 49 -2.23 6.05 5.04
N LEU A 50 -1.23 5.26 5.37
CA LEU A 50 -1.41 3.87 5.79
C LEU A 50 -1.26 3.75 7.30
N ASP A 51 -2.21 3.07 7.92
CA ASP A 51 -2.09 2.52 9.26
C ASP A 51 -1.84 1.01 9.12
N LYS A 52 -0.63 0.57 9.45
CA LYS A 52 -0.21 -0.83 9.31
C LYS A 52 -0.84 -1.75 10.34
N LYS A 53 -1.47 -1.19 11.39
CA LYS A 53 -2.14 -1.93 12.47
C LYS A 53 -3.65 -1.98 12.30
N ALA A 54 -4.19 -1.26 11.33
CA ALA A 54 -5.63 -1.23 11.10
C ALA A 54 -6.18 -2.61 10.75
N ALA A 55 -7.30 -2.98 11.35
CA ALA A 55 -7.99 -4.20 11.01
C ALA A 55 -8.53 -4.14 9.56
N ILE A 56 -8.29 -5.22 8.80
CA ILE A 56 -8.78 -5.34 7.43
C ILE A 56 -10.28 -5.64 7.48
N GLN A 57 -11.06 -4.85 6.76
CA GLN A 57 -12.51 -4.98 6.61
C GLN A 57 -12.90 -4.97 5.13
N ARG A 58 -14.11 -5.43 4.82
CA ARG A 58 -14.67 -5.28 3.47
C ARG A 58 -14.73 -3.80 3.09
N GLY A 59 -14.19 -3.47 1.91
CA GLY A 59 -14.06 -2.09 1.45
C GLY A 59 -12.75 -1.40 1.81
N SER A 60 -11.95 -1.94 2.74
CA SER A 60 -10.63 -1.42 3.06
C SER A 60 -9.74 -1.35 1.82
N LEU A 61 -8.90 -0.34 1.75
CA LEU A 61 -7.76 -0.31 0.84
C LEU A 61 -6.58 -0.98 1.51
N ILE A 62 -6.03 -2.01 0.88
CA ILE A 62 -4.83 -2.69 1.34
C ILE A 62 -3.69 -2.44 0.36
N PHE A 63 -2.49 -2.38 0.89
CA PHE A 63 -1.27 -2.22 0.11
C PHE A 63 -0.34 -3.37 0.45
N PHE A 64 0.17 -4.04 -0.59
CA PHE A 64 1.01 -5.22 -0.43
C PHE A 64 1.99 -5.35 -1.60
N GLU A 65 3.09 -6.03 -1.35
CA GLU A 65 4.02 -6.42 -2.40
C GLU A 65 3.48 -7.67 -3.11
N PRO A 66 3.22 -7.61 -4.43
CA PRO A 66 2.72 -8.78 -5.15
C PRO A 66 3.78 -9.87 -5.21
N PRO A 67 3.39 -11.15 -5.29
CA PRO A 67 4.32 -12.22 -5.59
C PRO A 67 5.10 -11.93 -6.88
N ARG A 68 6.40 -12.16 -6.86
CA ARG A 68 7.23 -12.01 -8.05
C ARG A 68 6.76 -12.97 -9.14
N SER A 69 6.58 -12.46 -10.34
CA SER A 69 6.23 -13.24 -11.51
C SER A 69 6.71 -12.50 -12.75
N GLU A 70 7.00 -13.23 -13.81
CA GLU A 70 7.38 -12.66 -15.10
C GLU A 70 6.35 -11.62 -15.59
N LEU A 71 5.07 -11.86 -15.33
CA LEU A 71 4.00 -10.93 -15.67
C LEU A 71 4.14 -9.58 -14.93
N VAL A 72 4.43 -9.63 -13.63
CA VAL A 72 4.64 -8.42 -12.81
C VAL A 72 5.89 -7.68 -13.27
N GLU A 73 6.99 -8.39 -13.48
CA GLU A 73 8.27 -7.81 -13.92
C GLU A 73 8.18 -7.15 -15.28
N ARG A 74 7.50 -7.78 -16.24
CA ARG A 74 7.26 -7.20 -17.57
C ARG A 74 6.42 -5.92 -17.57
N HIS A 75 5.49 -5.78 -16.61
CA HIS A 75 4.58 -4.62 -16.54
C HIS A 75 5.10 -3.49 -15.67
N PHE A 76 5.86 -3.80 -14.64
CA PHE A 76 6.23 -2.85 -13.58
C PHE A 76 7.74 -2.75 -13.35
N GLY A 77 8.55 -3.61 -14.00
CA GLY A 77 9.98 -3.68 -13.83
C GLY A 77 10.41 -4.58 -12.65
N GLU A 78 11.72 -4.74 -12.47
CA GLU A 78 12.33 -5.65 -11.48
C GLU A 78 12.36 -5.08 -10.04
N GLY A 79 12.01 -3.82 -9.85
CA GLY A 79 12.04 -3.17 -8.54
C GLY A 79 10.92 -3.63 -7.60
N PRO A 80 11.01 -3.29 -6.31
CA PRO A 80 9.91 -3.54 -5.37
C PRO A 80 8.67 -2.75 -5.80
N GLN A 81 7.56 -3.45 -5.94
CA GLN A 81 6.28 -2.87 -6.36
C GLN A 81 5.27 -2.96 -5.22
N MET A 82 4.56 -1.88 -4.97
CA MET A 82 3.48 -1.84 -4.00
C MET A 82 2.14 -1.75 -4.72
N PHE A 83 1.30 -2.78 -4.55
CA PHE A 83 -0.04 -2.81 -5.14
C PHE A 83 -1.08 -2.34 -4.13
N GLY A 84 -1.89 -1.35 -4.53
CA GLY A 84 -3.07 -0.94 -3.79
C GLY A 84 -4.33 -1.61 -4.34
N LYS A 85 -5.07 -2.29 -3.49
CA LYS A 85 -6.32 -2.98 -3.86
C LYS A 85 -7.40 -2.76 -2.82
N ARG A 86 -8.67 -2.79 -3.29
CA ARG A 86 -9.84 -2.76 -2.41
C ARG A 86 -10.25 -4.17 -2.04
N VAL A 87 -10.46 -4.42 -0.77
CA VAL A 87 -10.97 -5.71 -0.26
C VAL A 87 -12.45 -5.83 -0.62
N LEU A 88 -12.80 -6.79 -1.47
CA LEU A 88 -14.18 -7.07 -1.87
C LEU A 88 -14.74 -8.29 -1.15
N GLY A 89 -13.90 -9.26 -0.82
CA GLY A 89 -14.25 -10.48 -0.11
C GLY A 89 -13.48 -10.62 1.19
N MET A 90 -14.06 -11.35 2.13
CA MET A 90 -13.47 -11.69 3.42
C MET A 90 -13.45 -13.21 3.58
N PRO A 91 -12.63 -13.76 4.51
CA PRO A 91 -12.68 -15.19 4.82
C PRO A 91 -14.11 -15.66 5.11
N GLY A 92 -14.50 -16.79 4.51
CA GLY A 92 -15.85 -17.34 4.58
C GLY A 92 -16.79 -16.89 3.46
N ASP A 93 -16.39 -15.95 2.62
CA ASP A 93 -17.18 -15.59 1.43
C ASP A 93 -17.01 -16.64 0.32
N VAL A 94 -18.09 -16.90 -0.41
CA VAL A 94 -18.09 -17.81 -1.57
C VAL A 94 -17.83 -17.01 -2.84
N VAL A 95 -16.73 -17.32 -3.52
CA VAL A 95 -16.36 -16.71 -4.79
C VAL A 95 -16.75 -17.62 -5.95
N ARG A 96 -17.45 -17.10 -6.96
CA ARG A 96 -17.82 -17.81 -8.18
C ARG A 96 -17.57 -16.98 -9.42
N HIS A 97 -17.31 -17.64 -10.52
CA HIS A 97 -17.20 -17.02 -11.84
C HIS A 97 -18.33 -17.50 -12.75
N GLU A 98 -19.04 -16.56 -13.35
CA GLU A 98 -20.04 -16.83 -14.39
C GLU A 98 -19.64 -16.07 -15.65
N GLY A 99 -19.14 -16.81 -16.65
CA GLY A 99 -18.49 -16.19 -17.80
C GLY A 99 -17.31 -15.33 -17.38
N ASP A 100 -17.36 -14.04 -17.68
CA ASP A 100 -16.33 -13.07 -17.29
C ASP A 100 -16.70 -12.30 -15.99
N ALA A 101 -17.85 -12.60 -15.40
CA ALA A 101 -18.29 -11.93 -14.16
C ALA A 101 -17.78 -12.68 -12.92
N VAL A 102 -17.35 -11.90 -11.92
CA VAL A 102 -16.97 -12.40 -10.60
C VAL A 102 -18.06 -12.07 -9.60
N PHE A 103 -18.51 -13.08 -8.88
CA PHE A 103 -19.53 -12.97 -7.85
C PHE A 103 -18.94 -13.31 -6.48
N ILE A 104 -19.35 -12.56 -5.47
CA ILE A 104 -19.08 -12.88 -4.07
C ILE A 104 -20.42 -12.96 -3.35
N ASN A 105 -20.72 -14.13 -2.77
CA ASN A 105 -22.00 -14.42 -2.12
C ASN A 105 -23.21 -14.11 -3.00
N GLY A 106 -23.13 -14.47 -4.30
CA GLY A 106 -24.20 -14.23 -5.28
C GLY A 106 -24.29 -12.81 -5.80
N ARG A 107 -23.50 -11.86 -5.33
CA ARG A 107 -23.46 -10.48 -5.82
C ARG A 107 -22.30 -10.27 -6.78
N LYS A 108 -22.58 -9.76 -7.99
CA LYS A 108 -21.54 -9.39 -8.94
C LYS A 108 -20.67 -8.25 -8.37
N VAL A 109 -19.36 -8.47 -8.31
CA VAL A 109 -18.38 -7.51 -7.73
C VAL A 109 -17.38 -7.00 -8.75
N ALA A 110 -17.11 -7.76 -9.81
CA ALA A 110 -16.13 -7.39 -10.83
C ALA A 110 -16.40 -8.10 -12.16
N SER A 111 -15.65 -7.72 -13.18
CA SER A 111 -15.50 -8.46 -14.43
C SER A 111 -14.03 -8.75 -14.66
N LEU A 112 -13.73 -9.95 -15.12
CA LEU A 112 -12.39 -10.40 -15.43
C LEU A 112 -11.87 -9.69 -16.68
N LEU A 113 -10.64 -9.26 -16.64
CA LEU A 113 -9.88 -8.90 -17.82
C LEU A 113 -9.27 -10.16 -18.43
N LYS A 114 -9.42 -10.34 -19.74
CA LYS A 114 -8.84 -11.50 -20.46
C LYS A 114 -7.37 -11.32 -20.78
N VAL A 115 -6.96 -10.07 -20.93
CA VAL A 115 -5.59 -9.70 -21.31
C VAL A 115 -5.15 -8.47 -20.49
N THR A 116 -3.84 -8.37 -20.33
CA THR A 116 -3.22 -7.16 -19.75
C THR A 116 -3.18 -6.02 -20.78
N ARG A 117 -2.70 -4.84 -20.36
CA ARG A 117 -2.46 -3.70 -21.27
C ARG A 117 -1.44 -4.02 -22.38
N LEU A 118 -0.55 -5.00 -22.16
CA LEU A 118 0.43 -5.47 -23.14
C LEU A 118 -0.09 -6.65 -23.98
N GLY A 119 -1.37 -7.01 -23.90
CA GLY A 119 -1.97 -8.11 -24.65
C GLY A 119 -1.64 -9.49 -24.10
N ILE A 120 -1.01 -9.61 -22.92
CA ILE A 120 -0.65 -10.90 -22.32
C ILE A 120 -1.92 -11.53 -21.71
N PRO A 121 -2.23 -12.82 -22.02
CA PRO A 121 -3.38 -13.49 -21.44
C PRO A 121 -3.33 -13.56 -19.91
N LEU A 122 -4.49 -13.36 -19.29
CA LEU A 122 -4.66 -13.49 -17.83
C LEU A 122 -5.43 -14.77 -17.53
N THR A 123 -4.99 -15.48 -16.50
CA THR A 123 -5.69 -16.65 -15.97
C THR A 123 -6.75 -16.21 -14.95
N ARG A 124 -7.81 -17.02 -14.82
CA ARG A 124 -8.82 -16.82 -13.79
C ARG A 124 -8.23 -17.07 -12.40
N GLY A 125 -8.68 -16.31 -11.43
CA GLY A 125 -8.40 -16.57 -10.03
C GLY A 125 -9.12 -17.84 -9.52
N PRO A 126 -8.76 -18.33 -8.33
CA PRO A 126 -9.41 -19.48 -7.73
C PRO A 126 -10.88 -19.20 -7.40
N GLU A 127 -11.70 -20.25 -7.41
CA GLU A 127 -13.08 -20.26 -6.93
C GLU A 127 -13.16 -21.03 -5.61
N GLY A 128 -14.19 -20.78 -4.84
CA GLY A 128 -14.46 -21.49 -3.59
C GLY A 128 -14.65 -20.57 -2.38
N MET A 129 -14.42 -21.14 -1.24
CA MET A 129 -14.51 -20.50 0.07
C MET A 129 -13.13 -20.31 0.67
#